data_acaf16b7739fd95e9835f1ab9f3d2f3f
#
_entry.id   acaf16b7739fd95e9835f1ab9f3d2f3f
#
_cell.length_a   1.000
_cell.length_b   1.000
_cell.length_c   1.000
_cell.angle_alpha   90.00
_cell.angle_beta   90.00
_cell.angle_gamma   90.00
#
_symmetry.space_group_name_H-M   'P 1'
#
loop_
_entity.id
_entity.type
_entity.pdbx_description
1 polymer ?
#
loop_
_entity_poly.entity_id
_entity_poly.type
_entity_poly.pdbx_seq_one_letter_code
_entity_poly.pdbx_strand_id
1 'polypeptide(L)'
;MEQTEKKGQIAEPKTTYGHVLKYTGVFGGVQGLKLLSSMVRNKLTTILLGSVGFGLISVYNSISDFVACCSNCGLPLNITREASEMQADDNTARVERFACMVRTWTFWTAVAGVLLTLLFSPLLSYYFFQKEVGRYAEVMVLAPIVASLLIAEAECSLLKGFRRLRRVAIVETICAVSTLLLTIPFYYFLGLRGIVFGLTASTLFACIVHVAFTARIIPY
;
A
#
# COMPACT_ATOMS: atom_id res chain seq x y z
N MET A 1 3.51 26.59 -61.48
CA MET A 1 3.17 25.29 -60.89
C MET A 1 4.34 24.88 -60.04
N GLU A 2 4.32 25.26 -58.81
CA GLU A 2 5.37 24.95 -57.87
C GLU A 2 4.70 24.55 -56.55
N GLN A 3 4.54 23.24 -56.34
CA GLN A 3 3.99 22.67 -55.13
C GLN A 3 5.11 22.56 -54.11
N THR A 4 5.03 23.45 -53.13
CA THR A 4 5.93 23.49 -51.98
C THR A 4 5.63 22.29 -51.08
N GLU A 5 6.51 21.33 -51.14
CA GLU A 5 6.55 20.15 -50.30
C GLU A 5 6.93 20.55 -48.86
N LYS A 6 5.93 20.75 -47.98
CA LYS A 6 6.14 20.90 -46.54
C LYS A 6 6.53 19.52 -45.95
N LYS A 7 7.84 19.26 -45.95
CA LYS A 7 8.44 18.20 -45.13
C LYS A 7 8.05 18.46 -43.67
N GLY A 8 7.10 17.68 -43.13
CA GLY A 8 6.85 17.60 -41.71
C GLY A 8 8.11 17.09 -40.99
N GLN A 9 8.78 17.96 -40.28
CA GLN A 9 9.82 17.57 -39.33
C GLN A 9 9.20 16.70 -38.27
N ILE A 10 9.40 15.39 -38.37
CA ILE A 10 9.19 14.43 -37.29
C ILE A 10 10.27 14.77 -36.25
N ALA A 11 9.85 15.48 -35.20
CA ALA A 11 10.72 15.80 -34.07
C ALA A 11 11.28 14.49 -33.48
N GLU A 12 12.59 14.40 -33.42
CA GLU A 12 13.34 13.21 -32.99
C GLU A 12 12.90 12.77 -31.57
N PRO A 13 12.68 11.45 -31.36
CA PRO A 13 12.18 10.92 -30.09
C PRO A 13 13.24 10.82 -28.98
N LYS A 14 14.43 11.38 -29.14
CA LYS A 14 15.56 11.22 -28.21
C LYS A 14 15.34 11.81 -26.81
N THR A 15 14.54 12.85 -26.68
CA THR A 15 14.23 13.47 -25.35
C THR A 15 13.21 12.65 -24.56
N THR A 16 12.26 11.98 -25.23
CA THR A 16 11.23 11.18 -24.58
C THR A 16 11.79 9.90 -23.97
N TYR A 17 12.70 9.23 -24.64
CA TYR A 17 13.36 8.02 -24.12
C TYR A 17 14.24 8.30 -22.88
N GLY A 18 14.96 9.41 -22.85
CA GLY A 18 15.76 9.82 -21.70
C GLY A 18 14.92 10.10 -20.45
N HIS A 19 13.77 10.73 -20.62
CA HIS A 19 12.81 10.97 -19.53
C HIS A 19 12.20 9.65 -19.02
N VAL A 20 11.74 8.77 -19.91
CA VAL A 20 11.18 7.47 -19.55
C VAL A 20 12.22 6.62 -18.81
N LEU A 21 13.46 6.55 -19.32
CA LEU A 21 14.54 5.78 -18.71
C LEU A 21 14.89 6.30 -17.30
N LYS A 22 14.92 7.62 -17.11
CA LYS A 22 15.17 8.26 -15.82
C LYS A 22 14.07 7.95 -14.80
N TYR A 23 12.80 8.03 -15.18
CA TYR A 23 11.68 7.70 -14.29
C TYR A 23 11.62 6.20 -13.98
N THR A 24 11.86 5.34 -14.97
CA THR A 24 11.93 3.89 -14.79
C THR A 24 13.11 3.51 -13.89
N GLY A 25 14.26 4.14 -14.04
CA GLY A 25 15.42 3.91 -13.18
C GLY A 25 15.18 4.32 -11.73
N VAL A 26 14.55 5.47 -11.48
CA VAL A 26 14.19 5.93 -10.14
C VAL A 26 13.17 4.97 -9.51
N PHE A 27 12.14 4.57 -10.26
CA PHE A 27 11.12 3.65 -9.76
C PHE A 27 11.69 2.25 -9.50
N GLY A 28 12.54 1.74 -10.40
CA GLY A 28 13.24 0.47 -10.23
C GLY A 28 14.19 0.47 -9.04
N GLY A 29 14.92 1.57 -8.82
CA GLY A 29 15.79 1.75 -7.66
C GLY A 29 15.03 1.71 -6.32
N VAL A 30 13.85 2.34 -6.28
CA VAL A 30 12.98 2.32 -5.09
C VAL A 30 12.41 0.92 -4.83
N GLN A 31 12.00 0.23 -5.88
CA GLN A 31 11.54 -1.16 -5.73
C GLN A 31 12.68 -2.08 -5.26
N GLY A 32 13.90 -1.88 -5.76
CA GLY A 32 15.09 -2.57 -5.27
C GLY A 32 15.34 -2.30 -3.78
N LEU A 33 15.23 -1.06 -3.34
CA LEU A 33 15.38 -0.69 -1.93
C LEU A 33 14.30 -1.34 -1.04
N LYS A 34 13.07 -1.39 -1.51
CA LYS A 34 11.94 -2.07 -0.84
C LYS A 34 12.20 -3.57 -0.70
N LEU A 35 12.70 -4.21 -1.76
CA LEU A 35 13.06 -5.63 -1.73
C LEU A 35 14.21 -5.89 -0.74
N LEU A 36 15.26 -5.09 -0.76
CA LEU A 36 16.37 -5.19 0.19
C LEU A 36 15.89 -5.01 1.64
N SER A 37 15.08 -3.99 1.92
CA SER A 37 14.49 -3.76 3.23
C SER A 37 13.62 -4.94 3.69
N SER A 38 12.84 -5.54 2.79
CA SER A 38 12.04 -6.74 3.06
C SER A 38 12.92 -7.95 3.35
N MET A 39 14.00 -8.16 2.60
CA MET A 39 14.96 -9.25 2.84
C MET A 39 15.63 -9.11 4.20
N VAL A 40 16.08 -7.91 4.56
CA VAL A 40 16.69 -7.63 5.87
C VAL A 40 15.67 -7.90 6.98
N ARG A 41 14.45 -7.40 6.84
CA ARG A 41 13.37 -7.64 7.79
C ARG A 41 13.10 -9.13 7.96
N ASN A 42 12.94 -9.87 6.88
CA ASN A 42 12.66 -11.30 6.94
C ASN A 42 13.80 -12.08 7.62
N LYS A 43 15.05 -11.74 7.31
CA LYS A 43 16.23 -12.35 7.96
C LYS A 43 16.29 -12.05 9.46
N LEU A 44 16.08 -10.79 9.85
CA LEU A 44 16.04 -10.38 11.26
C LEU A 44 14.89 -11.04 12.01
N THR A 45 13.71 -11.11 11.41
CA THR A 45 12.55 -11.80 11.96
C THR A 45 12.86 -13.29 12.23
N THR A 46 13.46 -13.97 11.26
CA THR A 46 13.83 -15.38 11.41
C THR A 46 14.89 -15.59 12.51
N ILE A 47 15.83 -14.66 12.65
CA ILE A 47 16.85 -14.75 13.73
C ILE A 47 16.23 -14.49 15.10
N LEU A 48 15.31 -13.53 15.23
CA LEU A 48 14.72 -13.13 16.52
C LEU A 48 13.59 -14.06 16.98
N LEU A 49 12.73 -14.50 16.07
CA LEU A 49 11.53 -15.28 16.39
C LEU A 49 11.59 -16.74 15.95
N GLY A 50 12.63 -17.12 15.21
CA GLY A 50 12.75 -18.47 14.65
C GLY A 50 11.78 -18.73 13.50
N SER A 51 11.76 -19.97 13.01
CA SER A 51 10.89 -20.41 11.91
C SER A 51 9.39 -20.34 12.26
N VAL A 52 9.05 -20.61 13.50
CA VAL A 52 7.65 -20.58 13.99
C VAL A 52 7.12 -19.16 13.96
N GLY A 53 7.88 -18.18 14.44
CA GLY A 53 7.46 -16.78 14.43
C GLY A 53 7.34 -16.23 13.01
N PHE A 54 8.25 -16.60 12.11
CA PHE A 54 8.17 -16.21 10.70
C PHE A 54 6.92 -16.80 10.03
N GLY A 55 6.61 -18.08 10.29
CA GLY A 55 5.40 -18.73 9.81
C GLY A 55 4.12 -18.01 10.29
N LEU A 56 4.10 -17.63 11.58
CA LEU A 56 2.97 -16.93 12.18
C LEU A 56 2.72 -15.55 11.51
N ILE A 57 3.78 -14.78 11.27
CA ILE A 57 3.71 -13.51 10.56
C ILE A 57 3.18 -13.70 9.14
N SER A 58 3.63 -14.74 8.45
CA SER A 58 3.15 -15.06 7.11
C SER A 58 1.66 -15.37 7.10
N VAL A 59 1.17 -16.11 8.08
CA VAL A 59 -0.26 -16.42 8.24
C VAL A 59 -1.07 -15.13 8.51
N TYR A 60 -0.62 -14.27 9.42
CA TYR A 60 -1.33 -13.01 9.69
C TYR A 60 -1.37 -12.07 8.49
N ASN A 61 -0.28 -11.96 7.74
CA ASN A 61 -0.26 -11.19 6.50
C ASN A 61 -1.25 -11.79 5.49
N SER A 62 -1.23 -13.12 5.29
CA SER A 62 -2.13 -13.80 4.35
C SER A 62 -3.61 -13.58 4.70
N ILE A 63 -3.97 -13.63 5.98
CA ILE A 63 -5.33 -13.34 6.45
C ILE A 63 -5.69 -11.88 6.14
N SER A 64 -4.81 -10.94 6.47
CA SER A 64 -5.05 -9.51 6.25
C SER A 64 -5.20 -9.18 4.77
N ASP A 65 -4.32 -9.73 3.92
CA ASP A 65 -4.35 -9.54 2.47
C ASP A 65 -5.61 -10.17 1.84
N PHE A 66 -6.01 -11.34 2.32
CA PHE A 66 -7.22 -12.01 1.85
C PHE A 66 -8.47 -11.16 2.15
N VAL A 67 -8.62 -10.71 3.39
CA VAL A 67 -9.76 -9.88 3.78
C VAL A 67 -9.73 -8.52 3.06
N ALA A 68 -8.55 -7.89 2.95
CA ALA A 68 -8.38 -6.65 2.21
C ALA A 68 -8.78 -6.83 0.73
N CYS A 69 -8.36 -7.91 0.09
CA CYS A 69 -8.72 -8.23 -1.30
C CYS A 69 -10.24 -8.38 -1.47
N CYS A 70 -10.89 -9.12 -0.57
CA CYS A 70 -12.35 -9.28 -0.59
C CYS A 70 -13.10 -7.97 -0.38
N SER A 71 -12.58 -7.09 0.50
CA SER A 71 -13.21 -5.80 0.83
C SER A 71 -12.98 -4.74 -0.25
N ASN A 72 -11.87 -4.82 -0.95
CA ASN A 72 -11.42 -3.79 -1.89
C ASN A 72 -12.19 -3.76 -3.21
N CYS A 73 -12.80 -4.89 -3.62
CA CYS A 73 -13.63 -5.03 -4.83
C CYS A 73 -13.09 -4.30 -6.09
N GLY A 74 -11.76 -4.24 -6.26
CA GLY A 74 -11.12 -3.58 -7.40
C GLY A 74 -11.05 -2.05 -7.32
N LEU A 75 -11.37 -1.44 -6.19
CA LEU A 75 -11.32 0.01 -5.95
C LEU A 75 -9.98 0.64 -6.35
N PRO A 76 -8.79 0.11 -5.98
CA PRO A 76 -7.51 0.71 -6.32
C PRO A 76 -7.25 0.84 -7.82
N LEU A 77 -7.72 -0.12 -8.61
CA LEU A 77 -7.59 -0.10 -10.06
C LEU A 77 -8.46 1.00 -10.67
N ASN A 78 -9.72 1.09 -10.23
CA ASN A 78 -10.66 2.11 -10.70
C ASN A 78 -10.19 3.53 -10.32
N ILE A 79 -9.71 3.72 -9.09
CA ILE A 79 -9.13 4.99 -8.63
C ILE A 79 -7.97 5.42 -9.53
N THR A 80 -7.05 4.50 -9.82
CA THR A 80 -5.87 4.80 -10.65
C THR A 80 -6.28 5.18 -12.07
N ARG A 81 -7.26 4.48 -12.64
CA ARG A 81 -7.77 4.74 -13.99
C ARG A 81 -8.46 6.11 -14.07
N GLU A 82 -9.45 6.36 -13.22
CA GLU A 82 -10.20 7.63 -13.22
C GLU A 82 -9.32 8.83 -12.90
N ALA A 83 -8.39 8.69 -11.93
CA ALA A 83 -7.44 9.74 -11.61
C ALA A 83 -6.51 10.06 -12.79
N SER A 84 -6.13 9.06 -13.60
CA SER A 84 -5.30 9.28 -14.79
C SER A 84 -6.07 9.96 -15.93
N GLU A 85 -7.35 9.67 -16.08
CA GLU A 85 -8.24 10.32 -17.05
C GLU A 85 -8.49 11.78 -16.67
N MET A 86 -8.69 12.07 -15.37
CA MET A 86 -8.91 13.44 -14.88
C MET A 86 -7.66 14.32 -14.95
N GLN A 87 -6.47 13.75 -14.97
CA GLN A 87 -5.24 14.53 -15.12
C GLN A 87 -5.12 15.18 -16.51
N ALA A 88 -5.85 14.70 -17.50
CA ALA A 88 -5.93 15.32 -18.82
C ALA A 88 -6.77 16.62 -18.83
N ASP A 89 -7.68 16.77 -17.85
CA ASP A 89 -8.51 17.95 -17.63
C ASP A 89 -7.87 18.81 -16.51
N ASP A 90 -7.34 19.97 -16.83
CA ASP A 90 -6.63 20.90 -15.91
C ASP A 90 -7.55 21.53 -14.82
N ASN A 91 -8.60 20.82 -14.41
CA ASN A 91 -9.62 21.31 -13.48
C ASN A 91 -9.36 20.84 -12.04
N THR A 92 -8.67 21.67 -11.26
CA THR A 92 -8.30 21.38 -9.87
C THR A 92 -9.50 21.09 -8.97
N ALA A 93 -10.64 21.79 -9.15
CA ALA A 93 -11.84 21.55 -8.36
C ALA A 93 -12.46 20.17 -8.59
N ARG A 94 -12.29 19.60 -9.79
CA ARG A 94 -12.76 18.25 -10.12
C ARG A 94 -11.88 17.18 -9.45
N VAL A 95 -10.57 17.43 -9.41
CA VAL A 95 -9.60 16.56 -8.73
C VAL A 95 -9.87 16.49 -7.22
N GLU A 96 -10.14 17.63 -6.59
CA GLU A 96 -10.44 17.68 -5.14
C GLU A 96 -11.74 16.92 -4.80
N ARG A 97 -12.80 17.14 -5.57
CA ARG A 97 -14.08 16.42 -5.39
C ARG A 97 -13.90 14.92 -5.57
N PHE A 98 -13.13 14.49 -6.56
CA PHE A 98 -12.84 13.08 -6.78
C PHE A 98 -12.05 12.47 -5.61
N ALA A 99 -11.03 13.15 -5.11
CA ALA A 99 -10.26 12.69 -3.96
C ALA A 99 -11.14 12.56 -2.69
N CYS A 100 -12.05 13.52 -2.45
CA CYS A 100 -13.00 13.46 -1.35
C CYS A 100 -13.96 12.26 -1.50
N MET A 101 -14.48 12.04 -2.71
CA MET A 101 -15.33 10.87 -3.00
C MET A 101 -14.59 9.56 -2.76
N VAL A 102 -13.36 9.43 -3.25
CA VAL A 102 -12.52 8.23 -3.05
C VAL A 102 -12.30 7.98 -1.57
N ARG A 103 -11.97 8.99 -0.77
CA ARG A 103 -11.77 8.86 0.68
C ARG A 103 -13.03 8.41 1.40
N THR A 104 -14.19 8.93 1.01
CA THR A 104 -15.48 8.52 1.57
C THR A 104 -15.75 7.05 1.27
N TRP A 105 -15.56 6.61 0.02
CA TRP A 105 -15.72 5.21 -0.35
C TRP A 105 -14.72 4.30 0.35
N THR A 106 -13.46 4.72 0.44
CA THR A 106 -12.40 3.99 1.16
C THR A 106 -12.73 3.84 2.65
N PHE A 107 -13.33 4.86 3.26
CA PHE A 107 -13.79 4.75 4.65
C PHE A 107 -14.86 3.66 4.81
N TRP A 108 -15.85 3.63 3.93
CA TRP A 108 -16.88 2.59 3.97
C TRP A 108 -16.33 1.19 3.70
N THR A 109 -15.40 1.05 2.76
CA THR A 109 -14.74 -0.25 2.51
C THR A 109 -13.84 -0.66 3.68
N ALA A 110 -13.18 0.28 4.34
CA ALA A 110 -12.41 -0.01 5.56
C ALA A 110 -13.32 -0.49 6.70
N VAL A 111 -14.46 0.15 6.91
CA VAL A 111 -15.46 -0.30 7.89
C VAL A 111 -15.99 -1.69 7.53
N ALA A 112 -16.30 -1.93 6.25
CA ALA A 112 -16.72 -3.26 5.78
C ALA A 112 -15.62 -4.31 6.00
N GLY A 113 -14.36 -3.98 5.74
CA GLY A 113 -13.21 -4.86 5.98
C GLY A 113 -13.04 -5.22 7.47
N VAL A 114 -13.21 -4.23 8.37
CA VAL A 114 -13.22 -4.48 9.81
C VAL A 114 -14.36 -5.42 10.20
N LEU A 115 -15.58 -5.15 9.74
CA LEU A 115 -16.75 -5.98 10.02
C LEU A 115 -16.58 -7.41 9.48
N LEU A 116 -16.06 -7.57 8.28
CA LEU A 116 -15.72 -8.86 7.71
C LEU A 116 -14.68 -9.59 8.57
N THR A 117 -13.61 -8.91 8.98
CA THR A 117 -12.58 -9.51 9.86
C THR A 117 -13.19 -10.02 11.16
N LEU A 118 -14.04 -9.20 11.81
CA LEU A 118 -14.66 -9.55 13.09
C LEU A 118 -15.67 -10.69 12.93
N LEU A 119 -16.53 -10.63 11.90
CA LEU A 119 -17.56 -11.62 11.64
C LEU A 119 -16.98 -12.98 11.26
N PHE A 120 -15.95 -12.97 10.40
CA PHE A 120 -15.31 -14.20 9.93
C PHE A 120 -14.12 -14.63 10.78
N SER A 121 -13.80 -13.92 11.88
CA SER A 121 -12.70 -14.26 12.79
C SER A 121 -12.70 -15.72 13.23
N PRO A 122 -13.83 -16.34 13.67
CA PRO A 122 -13.83 -17.75 14.06
C PRO A 122 -13.56 -18.70 12.87
N LEU A 123 -14.08 -18.37 11.70
CA LEU A 123 -13.88 -19.14 10.49
C LEU A 123 -12.42 -19.06 10.01
N LEU A 124 -11.85 -17.85 9.98
CA LEU A 124 -10.46 -17.60 9.61
C LEU A 124 -9.52 -18.29 10.59
N SER A 125 -9.79 -18.18 11.89
CA SER A 125 -9.01 -18.89 12.91
C SER A 125 -9.04 -20.40 12.68
N TYR A 126 -10.19 -20.98 12.41
CA TYR A 126 -10.33 -22.42 12.18
C TYR A 126 -9.56 -22.90 10.93
N TYR A 127 -9.63 -22.16 9.83
CA TYR A 127 -8.94 -22.54 8.58
C TYR A 127 -7.45 -22.31 8.62
N PHE A 128 -6.97 -21.17 9.16
CA PHE A 128 -5.55 -20.81 9.14
C PHE A 128 -4.74 -21.38 10.28
N PHE A 129 -5.36 -21.65 11.45
CA PHE A 129 -4.66 -22.22 12.63
C PHE A 129 -4.98 -23.68 12.90
N GLN A 130 -5.42 -24.44 11.88
CA GLN A 130 -5.59 -25.91 11.96
C GLN A 130 -6.33 -26.40 13.21
N LYS A 131 -7.52 -25.88 13.48
CA LYS A 131 -8.41 -26.26 14.59
C LYS A 131 -8.00 -25.75 15.98
N GLU A 132 -7.02 -24.91 16.13
CA GLU A 132 -6.79 -24.21 17.41
C GLU A 132 -7.85 -23.11 17.61
N VAL A 133 -8.97 -23.47 18.21
CA VAL A 133 -10.14 -22.57 18.40
C VAL A 133 -9.85 -21.40 19.37
N GLY A 134 -8.69 -21.38 20.05
CA GLY A 134 -8.33 -20.38 21.05
C GLY A 134 -7.76 -19.07 20.51
N ARG A 135 -7.44 -18.96 19.22
CA ARG A 135 -6.70 -17.80 18.66
C ARG A 135 -7.57 -16.77 17.90
N TYR A 136 -8.91 -16.86 18.02
CA TYR A 136 -9.81 -15.88 17.41
C TYR A 136 -9.57 -14.44 17.90
N ALA A 137 -9.13 -14.25 19.14
CA ALA A 137 -8.76 -12.95 19.67
C ALA A 137 -7.57 -12.31 18.92
N GLU A 138 -6.59 -13.12 18.53
CA GLU A 138 -5.45 -12.62 17.72
C GLU A 138 -5.91 -12.19 16.33
N VAL A 139 -6.86 -12.91 15.72
CA VAL A 139 -7.45 -12.54 14.43
C VAL A 139 -8.30 -11.26 14.55
N MET A 140 -9.01 -11.06 15.64
CA MET A 140 -9.75 -9.80 15.89
C MET A 140 -8.82 -8.59 15.95
N VAL A 141 -7.63 -8.74 16.53
CA VAL A 141 -6.62 -7.66 16.60
C VAL A 141 -6.04 -7.33 15.21
N LEU A 142 -6.27 -8.16 14.18
CA LEU A 142 -5.90 -7.84 12.79
C LEU A 142 -6.86 -6.84 12.11
N ALA A 143 -8.05 -6.61 12.67
CA ALA A 143 -9.04 -5.69 12.09
C ALA A 143 -8.48 -4.28 11.79
N PRO A 144 -7.77 -3.59 12.70
CA PRO A 144 -7.14 -2.31 12.41
C PRO A 144 -6.03 -2.40 11.34
N ILE A 145 -5.39 -3.56 11.19
CA ILE A 145 -4.40 -3.79 10.12
C ILE A 145 -5.10 -3.73 8.76
N VAL A 146 -6.22 -4.45 8.61
CA VAL A 146 -7.01 -4.47 7.38
C VAL A 146 -7.50 -3.07 7.02
N ALA A 147 -8.06 -2.33 7.98
CA ALA A 147 -8.50 -0.95 7.74
C ALA A 147 -7.33 -0.06 7.26
N SER A 148 -6.18 -0.16 7.93
CA SER A 148 -4.98 0.61 7.58
C SER A 148 -4.45 0.28 6.20
N LEU A 149 -4.46 -1.00 5.82
CA LEU A 149 -4.05 -1.46 4.48
C LEU A 149 -4.97 -0.88 3.40
N LEU A 150 -6.29 -0.95 3.58
CA LEU A 150 -7.27 -0.44 2.62
C LEU A 150 -7.10 1.07 2.39
N ILE A 151 -6.95 1.84 3.47
CA ILE A 151 -6.75 3.29 3.38
C ILE A 151 -5.41 3.62 2.71
N ALA A 152 -4.32 2.96 3.11
CA ALA A 152 -3.00 3.20 2.53
C ALA A 152 -2.96 2.85 1.04
N GLU A 153 -3.62 1.78 0.62
CA GLU A 153 -3.69 1.34 -0.78
C GLU A 153 -4.49 2.32 -1.65
N ALA A 154 -5.60 2.84 -1.15
CA ALA A 154 -6.40 3.83 -1.85
C ALA A 154 -5.65 5.16 -2.04
N GLU A 155 -4.98 5.67 -1.00
CA GLU A 155 -4.16 6.88 -1.08
C GLU A 155 -2.95 6.69 -2.01
N CYS A 156 -2.32 5.52 -1.99
CA CYS A 156 -1.26 5.16 -2.92
C CYS A 156 -1.76 5.11 -4.37
N SER A 157 -2.96 4.61 -4.60
CA SER A 157 -3.60 4.52 -5.92
C SER A 157 -3.94 5.90 -6.48
N LEU A 158 -4.38 6.84 -5.64
CA LEU A 158 -4.55 8.25 -6.01
C LEU A 158 -3.23 8.86 -6.49
N LEU A 159 -2.15 8.68 -5.73
CA LEU A 159 -0.83 9.20 -6.11
C LEU A 159 -0.32 8.60 -7.42
N LYS A 160 -0.56 7.30 -7.65
CA LYS A 160 -0.21 6.60 -8.90
C LYS A 160 -1.02 7.12 -10.08
N GLY A 161 -2.33 7.30 -9.90
CA GLY A 161 -3.23 7.84 -10.92
C GLY A 161 -2.84 9.26 -11.36
N PHE A 162 -2.48 10.13 -10.44
CA PHE A 162 -1.96 11.47 -10.73
C PHE A 162 -0.50 11.49 -11.20
N ARG A 163 0.05 10.34 -11.60
CA ARG A 163 1.43 10.19 -12.13
C ARG A 163 2.52 10.78 -11.24
N ARG A 164 2.26 10.94 -9.95
CA ARG A 164 3.23 11.46 -8.98
C ARG A 164 4.16 10.37 -8.45
N LEU A 165 4.71 9.56 -9.36
CA LEU A 165 5.49 8.36 -9.06
C LEU A 165 6.70 8.62 -8.14
N ARG A 166 7.35 9.77 -8.26
CA ARG A 166 8.44 10.15 -7.35
C ARG A 166 7.99 10.26 -5.90
N ARG A 167 6.78 10.74 -5.65
CA ARG A 167 6.23 10.85 -4.30
C ARG A 167 5.80 9.49 -3.76
N VAL A 168 5.19 8.66 -4.60
CA VAL A 168 4.91 7.25 -4.27
C VAL A 168 6.19 6.57 -3.81
N ALA A 169 7.28 6.72 -4.57
CA ALA A 169 8.58 6.18 -4.26
C ALA A 169 9.10 6.60 -2.88
N ILE A 170 9.00 7.89 -2.57
CA ILE A 170 9.44 8.45 -1.26
C ILE A 170 8.59 7.86 -0.13
N VAL A 171 7.26 7.86 -0.27
CA VAL A 171 6.33 7.35 0.74
C VAL A 171 6.59 5.85 0.99
N GLU A 172 6.69 5.05 -0.06
CA GLU A 172 6.98 3.63 0.06
C GLU A 172 8.33 3.34 0.72
N THR A 173 9.36 4.14 0.43
CA THR A 173 10.68 4.03 1.09
C THR A 173 10.57 4.35 2.57
N ILE A 174 9.90 5.44 2.93
CA ILE A 174 9.69 5.83 4.34
C ILE A 174 8.93 4.71 5.07
N CYS A 175 7.86 4.19 4.48
CA CYS A 175 7.08 3.10 5.06
C CYS A 175 7.93 1.82 5.24
N ALA A 176 8.75 1.45 4.25
CA ALA A 176 9.61 0.26 4.34
C ALA A 176 10.62 0.36 5.48
N VAL A 177 11.30 1.51 5.59
CA VAL A 177 12.29 1.77 6.66
C VAL A 177 11.59 1.84 8.03
N SER A 178 10.47 2.53 8.11
CA SER A 178 9.71 2.67 9.37
C SER A 178 9.14 1.34 9.85
N THR A 179 8.64 0.50 8.95
CA THR A 179 8.19 -0.85 9.28
C THR A 179 9.32 -1.66 9.89
N LEU A 180 10.52 -1.60 9.32
CA LEU A 180 11.70 -2.29 9.84
C LEU A 180 12.07 -1.77 11.24
N LEU A 181 12.13 -0.45 11.42
CA LEU A 181 12.48 0.18 12.70
C LEU A 181 11.45 -0.08 13.80
N LEU A 182 10.16 -0.14 13.46
CA LEU A 182 9.09 -0.38 14.43
C LEU A 182 8.97 -1.85 14.79
N THR A 183 9.08 -2.77 13.83
CA THR A 183 8.85 -4.20 14.10
C THR A 183 9.98 -4.83 14.93
N ILE A 184 11.24 -4.43 14.74
CA ILE A 184 12.39 -5.02 15.43
C ILE A 184 12.29 -4.88 16.96
N PRO A 185 12.04 -3.69 17.55
CA PRO A 185 11.91 -3.57 19.01
C PRO A 185 10.77 -4.42 19.57
N PHE A 186 9.61 -4.45 18.90
CA PHE A 186 8.50 -5.27 19.36
C PHE A 186 8.84 -6.77 19.38
N TYR A 187 9.56 -7.24 18.35
CA TYR A 187 9.99 -8.64 18.28
C TYR A 187 11.05 -8.98 19.33
N TYR A 188 11.94 -8.03 19.62
CA TYR A 188 12.99 -8.23 20.61
C TYR A 188 12.44 -8.26 22.06
N PHE A 189 11.54 -7.32 22.42
CA PHE A 189 11.05 -7.20 23.79
C PHE A 189 9.87 -8.14 24.12
N LEU A 190 8.95 -8.35 23.18
CA LEU A 190 7.72 -9.10 23.40
C LEU A 190 7.74 -10.51 22.79
N GLY A 191 8.75 -10.86 21.98
CA GLY A 191 8.83 -12.14 21.31
C GLY A 191 7.60 -12.42 20.42
N LEU A 192 7.06 -13.64 20.52
CA LEU A 192 5.90 -14.07 19.69
C LEU A 192 4.63 -13.24 19.92
N ARG A 193 4.39 -12.75 21.14
CA ARG A 193 3.25 -11.87 21.44
C ARG A 193 3.39 -10.48 20.81
N GLY A 194 4.63 -10.04 20.59
CA GLY A 194 4.94 -8.77 19.94
C GLY A 194 4.63 -8.71 18.44
N ILE A 195 4.38 -9.87 17.79
CA ILE A 195 4.13 -9.95 16.36
C ILE A 195 2.91 -9.11 15.98
N VAL A 196 1.78 -9.35 16.62
CA VAL A 196 0.53 -8.66 16.28
C VAL A 196 0.63 -7.17 16.58
N PHE A 197 1.23 -6.79 17.72
CA PHE A 197 1.44 -5.38 18.08
C PHE A 197 2.40 -4.69 17.12
N GLY A 198 3.50 -5.34 16.74
CA GLY A 198 4.47 -4.81 15.79
C GLY A 198 3.88 -4.63 14.39
N LEU A 199 3.10 -5.59 13.91
CA LEU A 199 2.38 -5.49 12.64
C LEU A 199 1.35 -4.35 12.67
N THR A 200 0.54 -4.27 13.73
CA THR A 200 -0.47 -3.21 13.88
C THR A 200 0.17 -1.83 13.95
N ALA A 201 1.20 -1.65 14.76
CA ALA A 201 1.91 -0.38 14.87
C ALA A 201 2.54 0.06 13.54
N SER A 202 3.17 -0.87 12.81
CA SER A 202 3.82 -0.56 11.53
C SER A 202 2.81 -0.23 10.43
N THR A 203 1.68 -0.93 10.36
CA THR A 203 0.64 -0.64 9.36
C THR A 203 -0.12 0.65 9.65
N LEU A 204 -0.41 0.95 10.92
CA LEU A 204 -0.98 2.23 11.33
C LEU A 204 -0.04 3.39 10.98
N PHE A 205 1.24 3.26 11.28
CA PHE A 205 2.23 4.27 10.92
C PHE A 205 2.30 4.47 9.40
N ALA A 206 2.34 3.41 8.62
CA ALA A 206 2.32 3.47 7.16
C ALA A 206 1.06 4.17 6.64
N CYS A 207 -0.11 3.88 7.22
CA CYS A 207 -1.36 4.56 6.89
C CYS A 207 -1.28 6.07 7.15
N ILE A 208 -0.79 6.48 8.32
CA ILE A 208 -0.61 7.89 8.68
C ILE A 208 0.32 8.59 7.67
N VAL A 209 1.43 7.95 7.30
CA VAL A 209 2.37 8.51 6.32
C VAL A 209 1.71 8.68 4.95
N HIS A 210 0.97 7.68 4.45
CA HIS A 210 0.25 7.79 3.18
C HIS A 210 -0.76 8.93 3.20
N VAL A 211 -1.62 8.99 4.21
CA VAL A 211 -2.63 10.05 4.36
C VAL A 211 -1.98 11.42 4.47
N ALA A 212 -0.93 11.58 5.30
CA ALA A 212 -0.26 12.86 5.49
C ALA A 212 0.41 13.39 4.20
N PHE A 213 1.03 12.49 3.42
CA PHE A 213 1.63 12.88 2.15
C PHE A 213 0.59 13.22 1.08
N THR A 214 -0.50 12.48 1.01
CA THR A 214 -1.57 12.76 0.04
C THR A 214 -2.35 14.02 0.41
N ALA A 215 -2.62 14.25 1.69
CA ALA A 215 -3.29 15.47 2.17
C ALA A 215 -2.51 16.76 1.86
N ARG A 216 -1.16 16.69 1.84
CA ARG A 216 -0.32 17.84 1.44
C ARG A 216 -0.38 18.15 -0.06
N ILE A 217 -0.85 17.23 -0.87
CA ILE A 217 -0.89 17.34 -2.33
C ILE A 217 -2.27 17.71 -2.82
N ILE A 218 -3.27 17.13 -2.20
CA ILE A 218 -4.69 17.31 -2.47
C ILE A 218 -5.33 17.61 -1.12
N PRO A 219 -5.53 18.89 -0.77
CA PRO A 219 -6.14 19.27 0.50
C PRO A 219 -7.54 18.67 0.64
N TYR A 220 -8.00 18.54 1.89
CA TYR A 220 -9.32 18.02 2.24
C TYR A 220 -10.41 19.01 1.82
#